data_3d08f12c08901ac004b1cadad3c49091
#
_entry.id   3d08f12c08901ac004b1cadad3c49091
#
_cell.length_a   1.000
_cell.length_b   1.000
_cell.length_c   1.000
_cell.angle_alpha   90.00
_cell.angle_beta   90.00
_cell.angle_gamma   90.00
#
_symmetry.space_group_name_H-M   'P 1'
#
loop_
_entity.id
_entity.type
_entity.pdbx_description
1 polymer ?
#
loop_
_entity_poly.entity_id
_entity_poly.type
_entity_poly.pdbx_seq_one_letter_code
_entity_poly.pdbx_strand_id
1 'polypeptide(L)'
;MKTQIKRNFKNSILFPTRFLGLNATCAEQIAHEKKFITHKVSTLANNKLAFEVTQAGNTHTFTVEQVIAFYLKKLHEFYVKDEVTTKDIVVTIPSYATNTERQALVDAAEIAGLNCLRVINESTAICFNYGFFRKADLEKEKERIVCFVDMGHAKTTVTIAGFKQQESRIIVHKSDRNLGGRDLDYQVMQKLGEEFMKKHGDDPRESPRCRLRLYETIEKARKLLSGDTEASINIDYLLNEEDLNRKLKREEFEQLIDPQVRQLADLLRSTLEASSKWKTR
;
A
#
# COMPACT_ATOMS: atom_id res chain seq x y z
N MET A 1 -15.04 6.02 -8.83
CA MET A 1 -13.73 5.40 -9.09
C MET A 1 -13.77 3.87 -9.08
N LYS A 2 -14.21 3.17 -8.02
CA LYS A 2 -14.29 1.68 -7.99
C LYS A 2 -15.07 1.06 -9.17
N THR A 3 -16.14 1.70 -9.66
CA THR A 3 -16.94 1.20 -10.80
C THR A 3 -16.19 1.26 -12.13
N GLN A 4 -15.32 2.26 -12.34
CA GLN A 4 -14.53 2.39 -13.56
C GLN A 4 -13.42 1.34 -13.64
N ILE A 5 -12.79 1.00 -12.51
CA ILE A 5 -11.77 -0.05 -12.45
C ILE A 5 -12.35 -1.39 -12.94
N LYS A 6 -13.58 -1.74 -12.54
CA LYS A 6 -14.23 -2.98 -13.00
C LYS A 6 -14.48 -3.02 -14.51
N ARG A 7 -14.84 -1.88 -15.12
CA ARG A 7 -15.15 -1.79 -16.55
C ARG A 7 -13.90 -1.75 -17.42
N ASN A 8 -12.82 -1.19 -16.89
CA ASN A 8 -11.58 -0.98 -17.65
C ASN A 8 -10.34 -1.46 -16.83
N PHE A 9 -10.43 -2.67 -16.29
CA PHE A 9 -9.39 -3.21 -15.39
C PHE A 9 -8.01 -3.32 -16.03
N LYS A 10 -7.93 -3.57 -17.35
CA LYS A 10 -6.67 -3.67 -18.08
C LYS A 10 -5.92 -2.33 -18.16
N ASN A 11 -6.67 -1.21 -18.22
CA ASN A 11 -6.13 0.15 -18.32
C ASN A 11 -6.18 0.91 -16.98
N SER A 12 -6.53 0.23 -15.89
CA SER A 12 -6.56 0.82 -14.56
C SER A 12 -5.25 0.49 -13.84
N ILE A 13 -4.36 1.46 -13.76
CA ILE A 13 -3.07 1.29 -13.07
C ILE A 13 -3.31 1.37 -11.57
N LEU A 14 -3.08 0.25 -10.88
CA LEU A 14 -3.22 0.11 -9.43
C LEU A 14 -1.85 0.15 -8.76
N PHE A 15 -1.77 0.84 -7.64
CA PHE A 15 -0.58 0.89 -6.77
C PHE A 15 0.73 1.31 -7.46
N PRO A 16 0.76 2.36 -8.33
CA PRO A 16 1.95 2.72 -9.09
C PRO A 16 3.15 3.05 -8.18
N THR A 17 2.92 3.58 -6.98
CA THR A 17 3.98 3.89 -6.01
C THR A 17 4.79 2.68 -5.56
N ARG A 18 4.24 1.46 -5.70
CA ARG A 18 4.94 0.21 -5.37
C ARG A 18 6.01 -0.17 -6.40
N PHE A 19 5.98 0.46 -7.57
CA PHE A 19 6.94 0.25 -8.66
C PHE A 19 7.93 1.41 -8.80
N LEU A 20 7.76 2.47 -8.01
CA LEU A 20 8.58 3.68 -8.08
C LEU A 20 10.05 3.34 -7.82
N GLY A 21 10.93 3.78 -8.74
CA GLY A 21 12.37 3.55 -8.65
C GLY A 21 12.82 2.09 -8.80
N LEU A 22 11.89 1.15 -9.04
CA LEU A 22 12.24 -0.23 -9.38
C LEU A 22 12.68 -0.34 -10.84
N ASN A 23 13.53 -1.30 -11.10
CA ASN A 23 13.97 -1.68 -12.45
C ASN A 23 13.84 -3.19 -12.66
N ALA A 24 14.17 -3.67 -13.86
CA ALA A 24 14.04 -5.09 -14.22
C ALA A 24 14.82 -6.06 -13.30
N THR A 25 15.86 -5.60 -12.58
CA THR A 25 16.65 -6.44 -11.67
C THR A 25 15.92 -6.71 -10.34
N CYS A 26 14.87 -5.94 -10.02
CA CYS A 26 14.05 -6.11 -8.82
C CYS A 26 12.98 -7.21 -9.02
N ALA A 27 13.35 -8.37 -9.56
CA ALA A 27 12.44 -9.40 -10.03
C ALA A 27 11.48 -9.92 -8.93
N GLU A 28 11.98 -10.17 -7.72
CA GLU A 28 11.16 -10.65 -6.59
C GLU A 28 10.07 -9.65 -6.20
N GLN A 29 10.47 -8.37 -6.09
CA GLN A 29 9.53 -7.30 -5.75
C GLN A 29 8.45 -7.15 -6.83
N ILE A 30 8.84 -7.17 -8.10
CA ILE A 30 7.92 -7.08 -9.23
C ILE A 30 6.97 -8.28 -9.23
N ALA A 31 7.48 -9.50 -9.00
CA ALA A 31 6.67 -10.72 -8.91
C ALA A 31 5.67 -10.65 -7.74
N HIS A 32 6.08 -10.11 -6.59
CA HIS A 32 5.17 -9.88 -5.47
C HIS A 32 4.04 -8.91 -5.83
N GLU A 33 4.37 -7.75 -6.42
CA GLU A 33 3.36 -6.75 -6.78
C GLU A 33 2.39 -7.24 -7.89
N LYS A 34 2.87 -8.06 -8.82
CA LYS A 34 2.03 -8.65 -9.89
C LYS A 34 0.85 -9.49 -9.37
N LYS A 35 0.90 -9.99 -8.14
CA LYS A 35 -0.22 -10.69 -7.51
C LYS A 35 -1.44 -9.81 -7.30
N PHE A 36 -1.23 -8.48 -7.16
CA PHE A 36 -2.24 -7.50 -6.73
C PHE A 36 -2.72 -6.56 -7.82
N ILE A 37 -2.16 -6.67 -9.03
CA ILE A 37 -2.47 -5.78 -10.16
C ILE A 37 -3.12 -6.53 -11.33
N THR A 38 -3.79 -5.78 -12.18
CA THR A 38 -4.46 -6.30 -13.39
C THR A 38 -3.90 -5.72 -14.68
N HIS A 39 -3.18 -4.60 -14.59
CA HIS A 39 -2.54 -3.94 -15.74
C HIS A 39 -1.19 -4.57 -16.08
N LYS A 40 -0.74 -4.32 -17.29
CA LYS A 40 0.52 -4.86 -17.80
C LYS A 40 1.69 -3.98 -17.37
N VAL A 41 2.73 -4.62 -16.85
CA VAL A 41 4.03 -4.00 -16.55
C VAL A 41 5.04 -4.49 -17.56
N SER A 42 5.68 -3.58 -18.28
CA SER A 42 6.74 -3.84 -19.25
C SER A 42 8.08 -3.26 -18.80
N THR A 43 9.14 -3.68 -19.45
CA THR A 43 10.50 -3.18 -19.24
C THR A 43 10.95 -2.44 -20.49
N LEU A 44 11.44 -1.22 -20.33
CA LEU A 44 12.01 -0.40 -21.39
C LEU A 44 13.47 -0.81 -21.68
N ALA A 45 14.02 -0.37 -22.81
CA ALA A 45 15.40 -0.67 -23.22
C ALA A 45 16.47 -0.24 -22.20
N ASN A 46 16.18 0.77 -21.36
CA ASN A 46 17.04 1.25 -20.26
C ASN A 46 16.79 0.54 -18.92
N ASN A 47 16.16 -0.63 -18.93
CA ASN A 47 15.76 -1.43 -17.77
C ASN A 47 14.73 -0.75 -16.83
N LYS A 48 14.19 0.41 -17.15
CA LYS A 48 13.12 1.04 -16.39
C LYS A 48 11.80 0.29 -16.59
N LEU A 49 10.96 0.31 -15.56
CA LEU A 49 9.61 -0.22 -15.64
C LEU A 49 8.64 0.80 -16.23
N ALA A 50 7.65 0.29 -16.95
CA ALA A 50 6.59 1.07 -17.55
C ALA A 50 5.25 0.32 -17.49
N PHE A 51 4.16 1.08 -17.58
CA PHE A 51 2.80 0.56 -17.67
C PHE A 51 2.26 0.74 -19.08
N GLU A 52 1.61 -0.30 -19.58
CA GLU A 52 0.95 -0.25 -20.87
C GLU A 52 -0.56 -0.04 -20.69
N VAL A 53 -1.10 0.92 -21.40
CA VAL A 53 -2.55 1.20 -21.47
C VAL A 53 -2.99 1.30 -22.92
N THR A 54 -4.19 0.82 -23.24
CA THR A 54 -4.76 0.85 -24.57
C THR A 54 -5.89 1.84 -24.64
N GLN A 55 -5.80 2.83 -25.53
CA GLN A 55 -6.85 3.81 -25.78
C GLN A 55 -7.17 3.85 -27.28
N ALA A 56 -8.44 3.70 -27.63
CA ALA A 56 -8.92 3.71 -29.03
C ALA A 56 -8.12 2.79 -29.97
N GLY A 57 -7.73 1.60 -29.50
CA GLY A 57 -6.94 0.62 -30.26
C GLY A 57 -5.42 0.85 -30.25
N ASN A 58 -4.94 2.00 -29.78
CA ASN A 58 -3.51 2.32 -29.68
C ASN A 58 -2.98 1.98 -28.28
N THR A 59 -1.80 1.36 -28.23
CA THR A 59 -1.09 1.10 -26.96
C THR A 59 -0.15 2.26 -26.66
N HIS A 60 -0.31 2.82 -25.46
CA HIS A 60 0.55 3.85 -24.92
C HIS A 60 1.35 3.26 -23.76
N THR A 61 2.60 3.65 -23.66
CA THR A 61 3.52 3.21 -22.60
C THR A 61 3.95 4.41 -21.78
N PHE A 62 3.72 4.34 -20.47
CA PHE A 62 4.09 5.40 -19.52
C PHE A 62 5.07 4.85 -18.49
N THR A 63 6.13 5.60 -18.19
CA THR A 63 7.01 5.25 -17.08
C THR A 63 6.28 5.36 -15.76
N VAL A 64 6.82 4.72 -14.72
CA VAL A 64 6.24 4.79 -13.37
C VAL A 64 6.18 6.24 -12.89
N GLU A 65 7.24 7.01 -13.13
CA GLU A 65 7.35 8.41 -12.76
C GLU A 65 6.26 9.25 -13.45
N GLN A 66 6.00 9.02 -14.75
CA GLN A 66 4.93 9.73 -15.49
C GLN A 66 3.54 9.44 -14.91
N VAL A 67 3.27 8.19 -14.56
CA VAL A 67 1.97 7.84 -13.95
C VAL A 67 1.80 8.48 -12.57
N ILE A 68 2.86 8.51 -11.76
CA ILE A 68 2.83 9.20 -10.47
C ILE A 68 2.70 10.72 -10.66
N ALA A 69 3.33 11.28 -11.70
CA ALA A 69 3.18 12.69 -12.06
C ALA A 69 1.72 13.05 -12.39
N PHE A 70 1.01 12.23 -13.15
CA PHE A 70 -0.42 12.42 -13.41
C PHE A 70 -1.24 12.41 -12.11
N TYR A 71 -0.90 11.52 -11.18
CA TYR A 71 -1.56 11.44 -9.89
C TYR A 71 -1.28 12.69 -9.04
N LEU A 72 -0.01 13.10 -8.92
CA LEU A 72 0.38 14.31 -8.18
C LEU A 72 -0.27 15.58 -8.75
N LYS A 73 -0.24 15.72 -10.08
CA LYS A 73 -0.91 16.83 -10.76
C LYS A 73 -2.41 16.87 -10.43
N LYS A 74 -3.08 15.70 -10.48
CA LYS A 74 -4.51 15.63 -10.17
C LYS A 74 -4.82 15.92 -8.72
N LEU A 75 -3.99 15.48 -7.78
CA LEU A 75 -4.11 15.84 -6.36
C LEU A 75 -3.94 17.35 -6.15
N HIS A 76 -2.94 17.93 -6.81
CA HIS A 76 -2.71 19.37 -6.75
C HIS A 76 -3.92 20.17 -7.27
N GLU A 77 -4.51 19.76 -8.40
CA GLU A 77 -5.72 20.37 -8.95
C GLU A 77 -6.91 20.34 -7.99
N PHE A 78 -7.05 19.29 -7.17
CA PHE A 78 -8.11 19.21 -6.15
C PHE A 78 -7.86 20.14 -4.95
N TYR A 79 -6.59 20.39 -4.65
CA TYR A 79 -6.20 21.19 -3.50
C TYR A 79 -6.21 22.69 -3.81
N VAL A 80 -5.76 23.05 -5.02
CA VAL A 80 -5.72 24.44 -5.49
C VAL A 80 -7.14 24.86 -5.88
N LYS A 81 -7.82 25.57 -4.99
CA LYS A 81 -9.03 26.30 -5.29
C LYS A 81 -8.64 27.76 -5.54
N ASP A 82 -9.15 28.30 -6.62
CA ASP A 82 -9.18 29.68 -7.19
C ASP A 82 -8.16 30.75 -6.70
N GLU A 83 -7.56 30.66 -5.51
CA GLU A 83 -6.68 31.67 -4.95
C GLU A 83 -5.28 31.16 -4.59
N VAL A 84 -5.04 29.85 -4.53
CA VAL A 84 -3.75 29.28 -4.15
C VAL A 84 -3.00 28.81 -5.39
N THR A 85 -2.02 29.58 -5.82
CA THR A 85 -1.21 29.29 -7.02
C THR A 85 0.11 28.59 -6.73
N THR A 86 0.36 28.19 -5.46
CA THR A 86 1.65 27.56 -5.11
C THR A 86 1.83 26.22 -5.82
N LYS A 87 3.01 26.04 -6.38
CA LYS A 87 3.49 24.76 -6.92
C LYS A 87 4.42 24.03 -5.95
N ASP A 88 4.70 24.66 -4.81
CA ASP A 88 5.60 24.11 -3.81
C ASP A 88 4.90 23.01 -3.03
N ILE A 89 5.56 21.85 -2.96
CA ILE A 89 5.06 20.68 -2.26
C ILE A 89 6.13 20.04 -1.38
N VAL A 90 5.68 19.40 -0.32
CA VAL A 90 6.45 18.42 0.45
C VAL A 90 5.74 17.08 0.30
N VAL A 91 6.49 16.04 -0.07
CA VAL A 91 5.94 14.70 -0.28
C VAL A 91 6.52 13.72 0.74
N THR A 92 5.70 12.75 1.13
CA THR A 92 6.15 11.67 2.02
C THR A 92 6.49 10.42 1.22
N ILE A 93 7.46 9.66 1.72
CA ILE A 93 7.87 8.37 1.18
C ILE A 93 8.10 7.38 2.33
N PRO A 94 7.89 6.08 2.14
CA PRO A 94 8.23 5.08 3.14
C PRO A 94 9.67 5.20 3.63
N SER A 95 9.91 5.00 4.92
CA SER A 95 11.24 5.13 5.53
C SER A 95 12.28 4.17 4.94
N TYR A 96 11.84 3.02 4.42
CA TYR A 96 12.69 2.04 3.76
C TYR A 96 13.06 2.39 2.31
N ALA A 97 12.50 3.47 1.76
CA ALA A 97 12.74 3.86 0.37
C ALA A 97 14.22 4.14 0.12
N THR A 98 14.74 3.57 -0.94
CA THR A 98 16.11 3.77 -1.43
C THR A 98 16.28 5.18 -2.01
N ASN A 99 17.53 5.60 -2.23
CA ASN A 99 17.80 6.88 -2.89
C ASN A 99 17.21 6.93 -4.32
N THR A 100 17.22 5.82 -5.04
CA THR A 100 16.60 5.71 -6.37
C THR A 100 15.09 5.94 -6.31
N GLU A 101 14.39 5.32 -5.33
CA GLU A 101 12.96 5.52 -5.14
C GLU A 101 12.64 6.97 -4.73
N ARG A 102 13.49 7.61 -3.92
CA ARG A 102 13.36 9.03 -3.53
C ARG A 102 13.55 9.96 -4.72
N GLN A 103 14.59 9.73 -5.53
CA GLN A 103 14.83 10.54 -6.72
C GLN A 103 13.69 10.39 -7.74
N ALA A 104 13.22 9.17 -7.98
CA ALA A 104 12.09 8.93 -8.89
C ALA A 104 10.80 9.66 -8.44
N LEU A 105 10.60 9.88 -7.12
CA LEU A 105 9.48 10.67 -6.61
C LEU A 105 9.69 12.16 -6.90
N VAL A 106 10.91 12.68 -6.77
CA VAL A 106 11.25 14.06 -7.13
C VAL A 106 11.05 14.27 -8.64
N ASP A 107 11.56 13.36 -9.47
CA ASP A 107 11.38 13.40 -10.93
C ASP A 107 9.89 13.42 -11.31
N ALA A 108 9.08 12.60 -10.63
CA ALA A 108 7.63 12.58 -10.85
C ALA A 108 6.96 13.92 -10.48
N ALA A 109 7.41 14.58 -9.40
CA ALA A 109 6.90 15.90 -9.03
C ALA A 109 7.29 16.96 -10.08
N GLU A 110 8.52 16.91 -10.59
CA GLU A 110 9.01 17.81 -11.64
C GLU A 110 8.22 17.62 -12.95
N ILE A 111 8.00 16.36 -13.38
CA ILE A 111 7.15 16.04 -14.54
C ILE A 111 5.73 16.58 -14.36
N ALA A 112 5.21 16.57 -13.13
CA ALA A 112 3.89 17.15 -12.81
C ALA A 112 3.87 18.69 -12.86
N GLY A 113 5.02 19.36 -13.01
CA GLY A 113 5.17 20.80 -12.94
C GLY A 113 5.10 21.37 -11.52
N LEU A 114 5.42 20.53 -10.51
CA LEU A 114 5.43 20.88 -9.10
C LEU A 114 6.86 21.03 -8.59
N ASN A 115 7.08 21.95 -7.66
CA ASN A 115 8.36 22.19 -7.02
C ASN A 115 8.44 21.37 -5.71
N CYS A 116 9.17 20.26 -5.72
CA CYS A 116 9.35 19.44 -4.54
C CYS A 116 10.40 20.03 -3.60
N LEU A 117 9.96 20.80 -2.60
CA LEU A 117 10.85 21.41 -1.62
C LEU A 117 11.58 20.39 -0.78
N ARG A 118 10.90 19.28 -0.44
CA ARG A 118 11.48 18.21 0.40
C ARG A 118 10.73 16.90 0.26
N VAL A 119 11.49 15.81 0.32
CA VAL A 119 10.96 14.44 0.53
C VAL A 119 11.23 14.06 1.98
N ILE A 120 10.20 13.72 2.75
CA ILE A 120 10.31 13.32 4.15
C ILE A 120 9.81 11.87 4.34
N ASN A 121 10.29 11.20 5.40
CA ASN A 121 9.79 9.88 5.71
C ASN A 121 8.36 9.96 6.27
N GLU A 122 7.50 9.01 5.91
CA GLU A 122 6.13 8.91 6.45
C GLU A 122 6.13 8.83 7.97
N SER A 123 7.06 8.04 8.57
CA SER A 123 7.23 7.96 10.03
C SER A 123 7.53 9.33 10.65
N THR A 124 8.34 10.16 9.99
CA THR A 124 8.65 11.52 10.43
C THR A 124 7.40 12.40 10.39
N ALA A 125 6.61 12.31 9.32
CA ALA A 125 5.36 13.07 9.19
C ALA A 125 4.33 12.68 10.26
N ILE A 126 4.19 11.39 10.57
CA ILE A 126 3.30 10.88 11.62
C ILE A 126 3.75 11.42 13.00
N CYS A 127 5.05 11.32 13.31
CA CYS A 127 5.59 11.83 14.56
C CYS A 127 5.43 13.34 14.69
N PHE A 128 5.69 14.09 13.60
CA PHE A 128 5.51 15.54 13.58
C PHE A 128 4.05 15.91 13.87
N ASN A 129 3.10 15.27 13.19
CA ASN A 129 1.66 15.49 13.42
C ASN A 129 1.28 15.24 14.88
N TYR A 130 1.69 14.11 15.46
CA TYR A 130 1.41 13.81 16.85
C TYR A 130 1.97 14.87 17.80
N GLY A 131 3.26 15.21 17.66
CA GLY A 131 3.92 16.21 18.50
C GLY A 131 3.28 17.58 18.39
N PHE A 132 2.90 17.99 17.19
CA PHE A 132 2.26 19.30 16.92
C PHE A 132 0.88 19.40 17.60
N PHE A 133 0.00 18.42 17.39
CA PHE A 133 -1.36 18.47 17.93
C PHE A 133 -1.45 18.11 19.42
N ARG A 134 -0.44 17.45 19.97
CA ARG A 134 -0.36 17.08 21.39
C ARG A 134 0.57 17.96 22.22
N LYS A 135 1.07 19.05 21.64
CA LYS A 135 2.05 19.95 22.30
C LYS A 135 1.62 20.39 23.71
N ALA A 136 0.35 20.69 23.92
CA ALA A 136 -0.18 21.13 25.21
C ALA A 136 -0.16 20.01 26.27
N ASP A 137 -0.23 18.74 25.85
CA ASP A 137 -0.27 17.57 26.72
C ASP A 137 1.16 17.05 27.05
N LEU A 138 2.20 17.64 26.46
CA LEU A 138 3.59 17.21 26.61
C LEU A 138 4.29 18.04 27.70
N GLU A 139 5.09 17.35 28.52
CA GLU A 139 5.91 17.97 29.55
C GLU A 139 7.19 18.56 28.93
N LYS A 140 7.76 19.59 29.58
CA LYS A 140 9.02 20.22 29.10
C LYS A 140 10.21 19.32 29.34
N GLU A 141 10.29 18.71 30.51
CA GLU A 141 11.48 17.97 30.97
C GLU A 141 11.33 16.46 30.79
N LYS A 142 10.11 15.95 30.97
CA LYS A 142 9.87 14.50 30.91
C LYS A 142 9.47 14.07 29.49
N GLU A 143 10.26 13.17 28.93
CA GLU A 143 10.01 12.62 27.60
C GLU A 143 8.88 11.57 27.64
N ARG A 144 7.88 11.73 26.77
CA ARG A 144 6.83 10.73 26.52
C ARG A 144 7.29 9.85 25.36
N ILE A 145 7.41 8.55 25.61
CA ILE A 145 7.72 7.57 24.55
C ILE A 145 6.42 7.04 23.98
N VAL A 146 6.29 7.08 22.65
CA VAL A 146 5.10 6.62 21.90
C VAL A 146 5.55 5.62 20.84
N CYS A 147 4.82 4.51 20.72
CA CYS A 147 4.97 3.54 19.65
C CYS A 147 3.83 3.72 18.66
N PHE A 148 4.18 4.02 17.41
CA PHE A 148 3.25 4.11 16.27
C PHE A 148 3.32 2.80 15.50
N VAL A 149 2.17 2.16 15.31
CA VAL A 149 2.00 0.99 14.45
C VAL A 149 1.13 1.41 13.28
N ASP A 150 1.74 1.57 12.14
CA ASP A 150 1.05 1.96 10.89
C ASP A 150 0.99 0.75 9.95
N MET A 151 -0.12 0.01 10.01
CA MET A 151 -0.42 -1.08 9.09
C MET A 151 -1.39 -0.59 8.02
N GLY A 152 -0.83 -0.30 6.85
CA GLY A 152 -1.58 0.16 5.70
C GLY A 152 -2.13 -0.97 4.82
N HIS A 153 -2.41 -0.62 3.57
CA HIS A 153 -2.90 -1.59 2.58
C HIS A 153 -1.84 -2.63 2.19
N ALA A 154 -0.56 -2.21 2.01
CA ALA A 154 0.49 -3.04 1.42
C ALA A 154 1.76 -3.14 2.28
N LYS A 155 1.87 -2.38 3.35
CA LYS A 155 3.06 -2.30 4.21
C LYS A 155 2.69 -2.07 5.65
N THR A 156 3.62 -2.39 6.55
CA THR A 156 3.54 -2.05 7.97
C THR A 156 4.82 -1.36 8.40
N THR A 157 4.70 -0.29 9.18
CA THR A 157 5.81 0.41 9.81
C THR A 157 5.57 0.52 11.31
N VAL A 158 6.58 0.20 12.10
CA VAL A 158 6.59 0.41 13.54
C VAL A 158 7.65 1.44 13.87
N THR A 159 7.24 2.53 14.52
CA THR A 159 8.12 3.65 14.87
C THR A 159 7.98 3.95 16.36
N ILE A 160 9.10 4.00 17.07
CA ILE A 160 9.16 4.46 18.46
C ILE A 160 9.79 5.83 18.46
N ALA A 161 9.10 6.80 19.04
CA ALA A 161 9.54 8.17 19.12
C ALA A 161 9.35 8.76 20.52
N GLY A 162 10.23 9.67 20.90
CA GLY A 162 10.18 10.44 22.14
C GLY A 162 9.71 11.86 21.88
N PHE A 163 8.88 12.38 22.78
CA PHE A 163 8.26 13.69 22.67
C PHE A 163 8.41 14.49 23.96
N LYS A 164 8.85 15.71 23.82
CA LYS A 164 8.77 16.79 24.82
C LYS A 164 8.02 17.96 24.20
N GLN A 165 7.67 18.96 24.98
CA GLN A 165 6.88 20.11 24.54
C GLN A 165 7.43 20.83 23.29
N GLN A 166 8.76 20.88 23.13
CA GLN A 166 9.42 21.58 22.03
C GLN A 166 10.31 20.68 21.18
N GLU A 167 10.38 19.41 21.48
CA GLU A 167 11.27 18.47 20.83
C GLU A 167 10.55 17.16 20.53
N SER A 168 10.80 16.61 19.36
CA SER A 168 10.42 15.25 19.00
C SER A 168 11.59 14.56 18.31
N ARG A 169 11.81 13.29 18.63
CA ARG A 169 12.87 12.49 18.01
C ARG A 169 12.41 11.07 17.73
N ILE A 170 12.79 10.56 16.58
CA ILE A 170 12.62 9.15 16.26
C ILE A 170 13.75 8.36 16.92
N ILE A 171 13.39 7.39 17.76
CA ILE A 171 14.33 6.52 18.47
C ILE A 171 14.71 5.34 17.59
N VAL A 172 13.70 4.66 17.04
CA VAL A 172 13.88 3.51 16.14
C VAL A 172 12.65 3.39 15.24
N HIS A 173 12.87 2.93 14.00
CA HIS A 173 11.78 2.47 13.16
C HIS A 173 12.18 1.15 12.48
N LYS A 174 11.20 0.30 12.23
CA LYS A 174 11.31 -0.87 11.37
C LYS A 174 10.07 -0.96 10.49
N SER A 175 10.21 -1.59 9.35
CA SER A 175 9.11 -1.73 8.40
C SER A 175 9.18 -3.07 7.71
N ASP A 176 8.01 -3.56 7.34
CA ASP A 176 7.84 -4.64 6.39
C ASP A 176 7.07 -4.10 5.18
N ARG A 177 7.69 -4.14 4.01
CA ARG A 177 7.09 -3.59 2.80
C ARG A 177 6.05 -4.51 2.16
N ASN A 178 5.92 -5.75 2.63
CA ASN A 178 5.03 -6.78 2.10
C ASN A 178 4.06 -7.35 3.16
N LEU A 179 3.78 -6.56 4.21
CA LEU A 179 2.83 -6.90 5.25
C LEU A 179 1.78 -5.79 5.35
N GLY A 180 0.61 -6.00 4.79
CA GLY A 180 -0.51 -5.06 4.83
C GLY A 180 -1.86 -5.74 4.66
N GLY A 181 -2.93 -4.96 4.65
CA GLY A 181 -4.30 -5.49 4.55
C GLY A 181 -4.53 -6.36 3.32
N ARG A 182 -3.90 -6.03 2.19
CA ARG A 182 -4.01 -6.82 0.95
C ARG A 182 -3.38 -8.22 1.07
N ASP A 183 -2.36 -8.36 1.93
CA ASP A 183 -1.67 -9.64 2.12
C ASP A 183 -2.54 -10.58 2.97
N LEU A 184 -3.34 -10.02 3.88
CA LEU A 184 -4.39 -10.77 4.58
C LEU A 184 -5.48 -11.22 3.59
N ASP A 185 -5.98 -10.32 2.75
CA ASP A 185 -6.98 -10.62 1.72
C ASP A 185 -6.48 -11.67 0.73
N TYR A 186 -5.17 -11.67 0.43
CA TYR A 186 -4.54 -12.65 -0.44
C TYR A 186 -4.64 -14.08 0.10
N GLN A 187 -4.49 -14.29 1.42
CA GLN A 187 -4.63 -15.63 2.02
C GLN A 187 -6.05 -16.19 1.81
N VAL A 188 -7.04 -15.34 2.05
CA VAL A 188 -8.45 -15.72 1.81
C VAL A 188 -8.69 -16.02 0.32
N MET A 189 -8.13 -15.20 -0.58
CA MET A 189 -8.25 -15.40 -2.02
C MET A 189 -7.62 -16.73 -2.47
N GLN A 190 -6.46 -17.11 -1.90
CA GLN A 190 -5.85 -18.40 -2.21
C GLN A 190 -6.77 -19.56 -1.82
N LYS A 191 -7.32 -19.51 -0.62
CA LYS A 191 -8.24 -20.54 -0.12
C LYS A 191 -9.50 -20.66 -0.99
N LEU A 192 -10.16 -19.54 -1.27
CA LEU A 192 -11.39 -19.52 -2.09
C LEU A 192 -11.13 -19.95 -3.54
N GLY A 193 -9.98 -19.57 -4.11
CA GLY A 193 -9.59 -19.99 -5.45
C GLY A 193 -9.35 -21.49 -5.54
N GLU A 194 -8.71 -22.10 -4.53
CA GLU A 194 -8.53 -23.55 -4.45
C GLU A 194 -9.85 -24.30 -4.29
N GLU A 195 -10.76 -23.82 -3.46
CA GLU A 195 -12.09 -24.39 -3.27
C GLU A 195 -12.90 -24.32 -4.57
N PHE A 196 -12.87 -23.19 -5.27
CA PHE A 196 -13.55 -23.01 -6.53
C PHE A 196 -12.98 -23.93 -7.61
N MET A 197 -11.64 -23.98 -7.77
CA MET A 197 -10.97 -24.85 -8.73
C MET A 197 -11.30 -26.34 -8.48
N LYS A 198 -11.33 -26.79 -7.22
CA LYS A 198 -11.70 -28.16 -6.88
C LYS A 198 -13.14 -28.50 -7.26
N LYS A 199 -14.05 -27.53 -7.17
CA LYS A 199 -15.48 -27.73 -7.43
C LYS A 199 -15.83 -27.63 -8.92
N HIS A 200 -15.21 -26.69 -9.65
CA HIS A 200 -15.59 -26.34 -11.01
C HIS A 200 -14.53 -26.64 -12.08
N GLY A 201 -13.30 -27.00 -11.68
CA GLY A 201 -12.21 -27.38 -12.58
C GLY A 201 -11.32 -26.22 -13.06
N ASP A 202 -11.79 -24.98 -12.96
CA ASP A 202 -11.09 -23.78 -13.41
C ASP A 202 -10.66 -22.88 -12.26
N ASP A 203 -9.50 -22.24 -12.40
CA ASP A 203 -8.94 -21.36 -11.36
C ASP A 203 -9.29 -19.89 -11.61
N PRO A 204 -10.14 -19.26 -10.78
CA PRO A 204 -10.49 -17.84 -10.94
C PRO A 204 -9.31 -16.89 -10.66
N ARG A 205 -8.23 -17.36 -10.03
CA ARG A 205 -7.03 -16.56 -9.74
C ARG A 205 -6.21 -16.28 -10.99
N GLU A 206 -6.34 -17.07 -12.05
CA GLU A 206 -5.64 -16.84 -13.32
C GLU A 206 -6.24 -15.67 -14.11
N SER A 207 -7.55 -15.40 -13.93
CA SER A 207 -8.23 -14.28 -14.57
C SER A 207 -8.04 -12.97 -13.79
N PRO A 208 -7.41 -11.93 -14.39
CA PRO A 208 -7.28 -10.62 -13.73
C PRO A 208 -8.62 -10.01 -13.32
N ARG A 209 -9.68 -10.23 -14.10
CA ARG A 209 -11.03 -9.75 -13.81
C ARG A 209 -11.62 -10.45 -12.58
N CYS A 210 -11.46 -11.77 -12.49
CA CYS A 210 -11.94 -12.54 -11.35
C CYS A 210 -11.17 -12.20 -10.08
N ARG A 211 -9.83 -12.08 -10.16
CA ARG A 211 -9.00 -11.63 -9.04
C ARG A 211 -9.47 -10.29 -8.47
N LEU A 212 -9.75 -9.30 -9.32
CA LEU A 212 -10.22 -8.00 -8.87
C LEU A 212 -11.55 -8.11 -8.12
N ARG A 213 -12.49 -8.92 -8.63
CA ARG A 213 -13.79 -9.15 -7.99
C ARG A 213 -13.64 -9.88 -6.65
N LEU A 214 -12.76 -10.87 -6.58
CA LEU A 214 -12.40 -11.58 -5.35
C LEU A 214 -11.83 -10.62 -4.31
N TYR A 215 -10.79 -9.84 -4.65
CA TYR A 215 -10.18 -8.88 -3.73
C TYR A 215 -11.19 -7.89 -3.16
N GLU A 216 -12.04 -7.29 -4.02
CA GLU A 216 -13.02 -6.31 -3.55
C GLU A 216 -14.05 -6.91 -2.60
N THR A 217 -14.48 -8.16 -2.86
CA THR A 217 -15.48 -8.83 -2.02
C THR A 217 -14.87 -9.32 -0.71
N ILE A 218 -13.65 -9.87 -0.77
CA ILE A 218 -12.88 -10.29 0.40
C ILE A 218 -12.55 -9.09 1.31
N GLU A 219 -12.11 -7.95 0.76
CA GLU A 219 -11.87 -6.73 1.55
C GLU A 219 -13.12 -6.29 2.32
N LYS A 220 -14.29 -6.37 1.69
CA LYS A 220 -15.57 -6.07 2.37
C LYS A 220 -15.86 -7.06 3.48
N ALA A 221 -15.72 -8.37 3.20
CA ALA A 221 -15.94 -9.42 4.18
C ALA A 221 -15.00 -9.27 5.38
N ARG A 222 -13.70 -9.02 5.17
CA ARG A 222 -12.73 -8.74 6.23
C ARG A 222 -13.14 -7.56 7.11
N LYS A 223 -13.64 -6.48 6.49
CA LYS A 223 -14.12 -5.30 7.26
C LYS A 223 -15.36 -5.62 8.09
N LEU A 224 -16.28 -6.44 7.58
CA LEU A 224 -17.45 -6.92 8.34
C LEU A 224 -17.02 -7.80 9.51
N LEU A 225 -16.05 -8.70 9.31
CA LEU A 225 -15.53 -9.56 10.36
C LEU A 225 -14.87 -8.79 11.52
N SER A 226 -14.62 -7.49 11.41
CA SER A 226 -14.19 -6.66 12.56
C SER A 226 -15.29 -6.51 13.62
N GLY A 227 -16.57 -6.57 13.25
CA GLY A 227 -17.73 -6.50 14.13
C GLY A 227 -18.50 -7.82 14.24
N ASP A 228 -18.56 -8.59 13.16
CA ASP A 228 -19.38 -9.78 13.03
C ASP A 228 -18.57 -11.07 13.18
N THR A 229 -19.25 -12.18 13.52
CA THR A 229 -18.64 -13.51 13.64
C THR A 229 -18.55 -14.26 12.30
N GLU A 230 -19.33 -13.84 11.31
CA GLU A 230 -19.31 -14.39 9.95
C GLU A 230 -19.58 -13.31 8.90
N ALA A 231 -19.07 -13.49 7.69
CA ALA A 231 -19.33 -12.63 6.54
C ALA A 231 -19.61 -13.48 5.29
N SER A 232 -20.56 -13.04 4.47
CA SER A 232 -20.86 -13.69 3.20
C SER A 232 -19.98 -13.13 2.07
N ILE A 233 -19.42 -14.02 1.26
CA ILE A 233 -18.66 -13.74 0.06
C ILE A 233 -19.46 -14.34 -1.10
N ASN A 234 -20.24 -13.48 -1.78
CA ASN A 234 -21.09 -13.88 -2.91
C ASN A 234 -20.64 -13.12 -4.15
N ILE A 235 -20.33 -13.85 -5.21
CA ILE A 235 -19.90 -13.30 -6.50
C ILE A 235 -20.59 -14.09 -7.60
N ASP A 236 -21.67 -13.52 -8.14
CA ASP A 236 -22.40 -14.12 -9.25
C ASP A 236 -21.54 -14.14 -10.51
N TYR A 237 -21.61 -15.23 -11.28
CA TYR A 237 -20.87 -15.41 -12.54
C TYR A 237 -19.38 -15.05 -12.39
N LEU A 238 -18.71 -15.66 -11.39
CA LEU A 238 -17.29 -15.38 -11.15
C LEU A 238 -16.44 -15.85 -12.34
N LEU A 239 -16.61 -17.10 -12.77
CA LEU A 239 -15.89 -17.68 -13.91
C LEU A 239 -16.77 -18.75 -14.57
N ASN A 240 -16.85 -18.77 -15.91
CA ASN A 240 -17.58 -19.78 -16.72
C ASN A 240 -19.04 -19.98 -16.26
N GLU A 241 -19.74 -18.87 -16.02
CA GLU A 241 -21.14 -18.83 -15.54
C GLU A 241 -21.36 -19.44 -14.15
N GLU A 242 -20.29 -19.81 -13.44
CA GLU A 242 -20.35 -20.35 -12.11
C GLU A 242 -20.23 -19.27 -11.02
N ASP A 243 -21.03 -19.42 -9.98
CA ASP A 243 -21.08 -18.51 -8.85
C ASP A 243 -20.12 -18.94 -7.73
N LEU A 244 -19.57 -17.97 -7.03
CA LEU A 244 -18.91 -18.19 -5.74
C LEU A 244 -19.84 -17.74 -4.62
N ASN A 245 -20.35 -18.68 -3.84
CA ASN A 245 -21.15 -18.43 -2.65
C ASN A 245 -20.50 -19.09 -1.44
N ARG A 246 -19.98 -18.31 -0.51
CA ARG A 246 -19.23 -18.78 0.64
C ARG A 246 -19.50 -17.92 1.89
N LYS A 247 -19.71 -18.54 3.02
CA LYS A 247 -19.66 -17.89 4.33
C LYS A 247 -18.27 -18.07 4.92
N LEU A 248 -17.63 -16.97 5.28
CA LEU A 248 -16.33 -16.97 5.95
C LEU A 248 -16.56 -16.64 7.44
N LYS A 249 -16.19 -17.55 8.31
CA LYS A 249 -16.23 -17.34 9.76
C LYS A 249 -14.98 -16.56 10.21
N ARG A 250 -15.11 -15.76 11.28
CA ARG A 250 -13.98 -15.02 11.86
C ARG A 250 -12.85 -15.97 12.27
N GLU A 251 -13.16 -17.09 12.93
CA GLU A 251 -12.16 -18.08 13.34
C GLU A 251 -11.37 -18.65 12.17
N GLU A 252 -12.05 -18.95 11.06
CA GLU A 252 -11.40 -19.42 9.83
C GLU A 252 -10.50 -18.32 9.23
N PHE A 253 -10.98 -17.08 9.18
CA PHE A 253 -10.19 -15.94 8.73
C PHE A 253 -8.93 -15.75 9.59
N GLU A 254 -9.06 -15.80 10.91
CA GLU A 254 -7.94 -15.65 11.86
C GLU A 254 -6.90 -16.76 11.67
N GLN A 255 -7.33 -18.00 11.42
CA GLN A 255 -6.41 -19.10 11.11
C GLN A 255 -5.65 -18.88 9.79
N LEU A 256 -6.33 -18.38 8.76
CA LEU A 256 -5.72 -18.11 7.45
C LEU A 256 -4.66 -17.01 7.52
N ILE A 257 -4.84 -16.01 8.37
CA ILE A 257 -3.92 -14.86 8.51
C ILE A 257 -2.90 -15.00 9.63
N ASP A 258 -2.92 -16.10 10.40
CA ASP A 258 -2.00 -16.31 11.54
C ASP A 258 -0.52 -16.10 11.18
N PRO A 259 0.00 -16.53 10.01
CA PRO A 259 1.39 -16.24 9.63
C PRO A 259 1.69 -14.73 9.55
N GLN A 260 0.76 -13.92 9.02
CA GLN A 260 0.92 -12.48 8.92
C GLN A 260 0.83 -11.80 10.29
N VAL A 261 -0.02 -12.32 11.17
CA VAL A 261 -0.12 -11.84 12.56
C VAL A 261 1.18 -12.11 13.32
N ARG A 262 1.78 -13.29 13.15
CA ARG A 262 3.10 -13.61 13.74
C ARG A 262 4.18 -12.70 13.17
N GLN A 263 4.20 -12.45 11.87
CA GLN A 263 5.14 -11.53 11.22
C GLN A 263 5.03 -10.11 11.81
N LEU A 264 3.79 -9.63 12.05
CA LEU A 264 3.55 -8.36 12.73
C LEU A 264 4.08 -8.38 14.16
N ALA A 265 3.83 -9.44 14.92
CA ALA A 265 4.32 -9.59 16.29
C ALA A 265 5.85 -9.58 16.35
N ASP A 266 6.52 -10.23 15.40
CA ASP A 266 8.00 -10.24 15.33
C ASP A 266 8.56 -8.87 14.95
N LEU A 267 7.90 -8.14 14.04
CA LEU A 267 8.25 -6.77 13.70
C LEU A 267 8.15 -5.86 14.92
N LEU A 268 7.06 -5.94 15.69
CA LEU A 268 6.86 -5.21 16.93
C LEU A 268 7.93 -5.55 17.97
N ARG A 269 8.13 -6.84 18.25
CA ARG A 269 9.12 -7.32 19.23
C ARG A 269 10.53 -6.83 18.89
N SER A 270 10.94 -7.02 17.63
CA SER A 270 12.27 -6.61 17.18
C SER A 270 12.48 -5.08 17.22
N THR A 271 11.40 -4.29 17.07
CA THR A 271 11.46 -2.83 17.20
C THR A 271 11.60 -2.41 18.66
N LEU A 272 10.86 -3.05 19.57
CA LEU A 272 10.96 -2.81 21.02
C LEU A 272 12.35 -3.17 21.56
N GLU A 273 12.90 -4.31 21.16
CA GLU A 273 14.26 -4.72 21.55
C GLU A 273 15.32 -3.73 21.06
N ALA A 274 15.18 -3.23 19.83
CA ALA A 274 16.09 -2.21 19.30
C ALA A 274 16.00 -0.89 20.08
N SER A 275 14.81 -0.52 20.59
CA SER A 275 14.61 0.70 21.37
C SER A 275 15.22 0.60 22.79
N SER A 276 15.22 -0.60 23.40
CA SER A 276 15.78 -0.79 24.73
C SER A 276 17.30 -0.63 24.76
N LYS A 277 18.01 -1.04 23.71
CA LYS A 277 19.45 -0.85 23.53
C LYS A 277 19.85 0.64 23.42
N TRP A 278 18.91 1.52 23.16
CA TRP A 278 19.13 2.95 23.05
C TRP A 278 19.13 3.69 24.40
N LYS A 279 18.42 3.15 25.41
CA LYS A 279 18.40 3.69 26.80
C LYS A 279 19.72 3.47 27.56
N THR A 280 20.58 2.60 27.04
CA THR A 280 21.86 2.23 27.65
C THR A 280 23.07 2.95 27.02
N ARG A 281 22.85 3.89 26.11
CA ARG A 281 23.85 4.80 25.54
C ARG A 281 23.53 6.25 25.93
#